data_202fbf6b7c0ee9fa0f6b90a7413f7a80
#
_entry.id   202fbf6b7c0ee9fa0f6b90a7413f7a80
#
_cell.length_a   1.000
_cell.length_b   1.000
_cell.length_c   1.000
_cell.angle_alpha   90.00
_cell.angle_beta   90.00
_cell.angle_gamma   90.00
#
_symmetry.space_group_name_H-M   'P 1'
#
loop_
_entity.id
_entity.type
_entity.pdbx_description
1 polymer ?
#
loop_
_entity_poly.entity_id
_entity_poly.type
_entity_poly.pdbx_seq_one_letter_code
_entity_poly.pdbx_strand_id
1 'polypeptide(L)'
;MQKTGAIETTRRANLLPGLASHFRFESLAIATIVLTYGLIVLGGAVRATDSGTACPDWPLCHGQVLPRLEGHVLVEYSHRLVASIVGVLIFATAIWAWRRNRNDSLVTGAALLATVLLVAQVLVGAATVDTETNASVVALHLSIALTLLATLIVLGLASTRPGIETAGELPMLPIIVALGAFALVISGAYVSQEGAGLAYPDWPLFNGKLVSAGGRLADLHYAHRLLAAGLGVLMVALAAGTWRHEKRLIVIVAVGVACAIYIVQVFVGAANIWLTLATPLRILHLALASALWAVLAFTSAWSYLRPGTREQTT
;
A
#
# COMPACT_ATOMS: atom_id res chain seq x y z
N MET A 1 17.51 -16.13 -59.75
CA MET A 1 17.32 -16.55 -58.35
C MET A 1 18.03 -15.58 -57.44
N GLN A 2 17.40 -14.50 -57.00
CA GLN A 2 17.93 -13.59 -55.95
C GLN A 2 16.89 -12.49 -55.67
N LYS A 3 15.82 -12.80 -54.92
CA LYS A 3 14.85 -11.78 -54.39
C LYS A 3 14.10 -12.17 -53.10
N THR A 4 14.53 -13.21 -52.42
CA THR A 4 13.81 -13.70 -51.20
C THR A 4 14.48 -13.38 -49.88
N GLY A 5 15.68 -12.75 -49.85
CA GLY A 5 16.41 -12.50 -48.60
C GLY A 5 16.16 -11.14 -47.92
N ALA A 6 15.55 -10.16 -48.63
CA ALA A 6 15.46 -8.79 -48.12
C ALA A 6 14.18 -8.48 -47.30
N ILE A 7 13.16 -9.32 -47.38
CA ILE A 7 11.85 -9.08 -46.72
C ILE A 7 11.81 -9.63 -45.28
N GLU A 8 12.62 -10.63 -44.98
CA GLU A 8 12.58 -11.28 -43.65
C GLU A 8 13.42 -10.56 -42.59
N THR A 9 14.45 -9.83 -42.99
CA THR A 9 15.29 -9.03 -42.07
C THR A 9 14.62 -7.75 -41.59
N THR A 10 13.73 -7.14 -42.39
CA THR A 10 13.02 -5.90 -42.01
C THR A 10 11.89 -6.15 -41.01
N ARG A 11 11.35 -7.36 -40.95
CA ARG A 11 10.25 -7.69 -40.00
C ARG A 11 10.77 -7.95 -38.57
N ARG A 12 12.01 -8.42 -38.41
CA ARG A 12 12.62 -8.64 -37.09
C ARG A 12 13.12 -7.36 -36.40
N ALA A 13 13.53 -6.37 -37.20
CA ALA A 13 14.06 -5.11 -36.65
C ALA A 13 12.97 -4.24 -36.00
N ASN A 14 11.68 -4.40 -36.35
CA ASN A 14 10.58 -3.62 -35.81
C ASN A 14 9.90 -4.22 -34.57
N LEU A 15 10.26 -5.44 -34.15
CA LEU A 15 9.72 -6.07 -32.95
C LEU A 15 10.50 -5.69 -31.67
N LEU A 16 11.76 -5.31 -31.79
CA LEU A 16 12.63 -5.01 -30.65
C LEU A 16 12.34 -3.68 -29.94
N PRO A 17 11.94 -2.57 -30.61
CA PRO A 17 11.61 -1.32 -29.93
C PRO A 17 10.35 -1.43 -29.05
N GLY A 18 9.36 -2.23 -29.46
CA GLY A 18 8.12 -2.44 -28.70
C GLY A 18 8.32 -3.23 -27.42
N LEU A 19 9.15 -4.27 -27.45
CA LEU A 19 9.46 -5.10 -26.29
C LEU A 19 10.30 -4.31 -25.27
N ALA A 20 11.30 -3.56 -25.72
CA ALA A 20 12.14 -2.75 -24.84
C ALA A 20 11.37 -1.61 -24.16
N SER A 21 10.39 -0.98 -24.84
CA SER A 21 9.55 0.06 -24.26
C SER A 21 8.51 -0.51 -23.26
N HIS A 22 8.02 -1.72 -23.52
CA HIS A 22 7.10 -2.44 -22.62
C HIS A 22 7.80 -2.80 -21.31
N PHE A 23 8.99 -3.38 -21.41
CA PHE A 23 9.80 -3.72 -20.24
C PHE A 23 10.14 -2.51 -19.38
N ARG A 24 10.41 -1.34 -19.97
CA ARG A 24 10.72 -0.10 -19.23
C ARG A 24 9.52 0.43 -18.44
N PHE A 25 8.30 0.37 -18.98
CA PHE A 25 7.10 0.83 -18.26
C PHE A 25 6.76 -0.07 -17.09
N GLU A 26 6.77 -1.39 -17.29
CA GLU A 26 6.53 -2.36 -16.22
C GLU A 26 7.54 -2.22 -15.08
N SER A 27 8.82 -2.07 -15.42
CA SER A 27 9.87 -1.84 -14.43
C SER A 27 9.66 -0.54 -13.65
N LEU A 28 9.25 0.55 -14.31
CA LEU A 28 8.94 1.81 -13.65
C LEU A 28 7.73 1.67 -12.72
N ALA A 29 6.65 1.05 -13.18
CA ALA A 29 5.45 0.84 -12.38
C ALA A 29 5.74 0.00 -11.12
N ILE A 30 6.46 -1.11 -11.28
CA ILE A 30 6.87 -1.96 -10.15
C ILE A 30 7.78 -1.18 -9.19
N ALA A 31 8.78 -0.47 -9.69
CA ALA A 31 9.67 0.34 -8.87
C ALA A 31 8.90 1.42 -8.10
N THR A 32 7.94 2.10 -8.75
CA THR A 32 7.09 3.11 -8.10
C THR A 32 6.25 2.50 -6.99
N ILE A 33 5.63 1.33 -7.20
CA ILE A 33 4.85 0.61 -6.18
C ILE A 33 5.74 0.22 -4.99
N VAL A 34 6.90 -0.40 -5.25
CA VAL A 34 7.83 -0.86 -4.21
C VAL A 34 8.38 0.32 -3.40
N LEU A 35 8.77 1.41 -4.07
CA LEU A 35 9.30 2.60 -3.40
C LEU A 35 8.20 3.35 -2.62
N THR A 36 6.96 3.38 -3.12
CA THR A 36 5.81 3.93 -2.38
C THR A 36 5.55 3.11 -1.10
N TYR A 37 5.57 1.79 -1.19
CA TYR A 37 5.49 0.93 0.00
C TYR A 37 6.65 1.20 0.98
N GLY A 38 7.89 1.27 0.48
CA GLY A 38 9.07 1.59 1.30
C GLY A 38 8.96 2.96 1.98
N LEU A 39 8.38 3.95 1.30
CA LEU A 39 8.13 5.27 1.85
C LEU A 39 7.08 5.23 2.98
N ILE A 40 6.04 4.42 2.88
CA ILE A 40 5.07 4.19 3.98
C ILE A 40 5.79 3.62 5.20
N VAL A 41 6.66 2.63 5.00
CA VAL A 41 7.45 2.02 6.09
C VAL A 41 8.40 3.04 6.72
N LEU A 42 9.05 3.88 5.91
CA LEU A 42 9.92 4.96 6.39
C LEU A 42 9.13 6.00 7.18
N GLY A 43 7.90 6.35 6.76
CA GLY A 43 6.98 7.18 7.55
C GLY A 43 6.63 6.55 8.90
N GLY A 44 6.49 5.22 8.94
CA GLY A 44 6.37 4.46 10.18
C GLY A 44 7.60 4.56 11.08
N ALA A 45 8.80 4.60 10.50
CA ALA A 45 10.03 4.82 11.26
C ALA A 45 10.09 6.24 11.84
N VAL A 46 9.70 7.28 11.08
CA VAL A 46 9.57 8.65 11.58
C VAL A 46 8.66 8.68 12.81
N ARG A 47 7.51 7.98 12.75
CA ARG A 47 6.57 7.93 13.86
C ARG A 47 7.09 7.09 15.04
N ALA A 48 7.72 5.96 14.77
CA ALA A 48 8.21 5.05 15.81
C ALA A 48 9.44 5.60 16.58
N THR A 49 10.14 6.55 16.00
CA THR A 49 11.30 7.24 16.60
C THR A 49 10.96 8.63 17.13
N ASP A 50 9.67 9.00 17.11
CA ASP A 50 9.17 10.34 17.51
C ASP A 50 9.90 11.50 16.79
N SER A 51 10.26 11.28 15.51
CA SER A 51 11.01 12.22 14.69
C SER A 51 10.15 13.19 13.89
N GLY A 52 8.83 13.07 13.93
CA GLY A 52 7.91 13.79 13.04
C GLY A 52 7.78 15.30 13.29
N THR A 53 8.45 15.85 14.30
CA THR A 53 8.53 17.27 14.61
C THR A 53 9.96 17.80 14.64
N ALA A 54 10.93 17.01 14.14
CA ALA A 54 12.33 17.40 14.13
C ALA A 54 12.65 18.51 13.11
N CYS A 55 11.81 18.64 12.07
CA CYS A 55 11.85 19.72 11.09
C CYS A 55 10.59 20.61 11.29
N PRO A 56 10.68 21.74 12.00
CA PRO A 56 9.52 22.53 12.38
C PRO A 56 8.86 23.31 11.23
N ASP A 57 9.54 23.45 10.11
CA ASP A 57 9.09 24.17 8.92
C ASP A 57 8.90 23.23 7.71
N TRP A 58 8.09 23.65 6.77
CA TRP A 58 7.85 22.96 5.51
C TRP A 58 7.77 23.99 4.36
N PRO A 59 8.38 23.72 3.19
CA PRO A 59 9.09 22.50 2.75
C PRO A 59 10.53 22.37 3.23
N LEU A 60 11.06 23.35 3.90
CA LEU A 60 12.42 23.43 4.42
C LEU A 60 12.55 22.61 5.73
N CYS A 61 13.74 22.60 6.33
CA CYS A 61 14.01 22.11 7.67
C CYS A 61 14.99 23.04 8.35
N HIS A 62 14.56 23.72 9.41
CA HIS A 62 15.31 24.79 10.08
C HIS A 62 15.74 25.92 9.10
N GLY A 63 14.85 26.29 8.17
CA GLY A 63 15.10 27.29 7.13
C GLY A 63 16.07 26.87 6.04
N GLN A 64 16.53 25.61 6.01
CA GLN A 64 17.52 25.10 5.08
C GLN A 64 16.94 24.05 4.11
N VAL A 65 17.42 24.07 2.86
CA VAL A 65 17.11 23.01 1.88
C VAL A 65 17.85 21.71 2.24
N LEU A 66 19.06 21.81 2.77
CA LEU A 66 19.87 20.68 3.24
C LEU A 66 20.30 20.94 4.69
N PRO A 67 19.54 20.46 5.68
CA PRO A 67 19.86 20.64 7.09
C PRO A 67 21.01 19.71 7.52
N ARG A 68 21.51 19.89 8.75
CA ARG A 68 22.41 18.92 9.37
C ARG A 68 21.66 17.61 9.59
N LEU A 69 22.17 16.54 8.98
CA LEU A 69 21.55 15.21 9.00
C LEU A 69 22.02 14.43 10.24
N GLU A 70 21.49 14.78 11.41
CA GLU A 70 21.83 14.16 12.70
C GLU A 70 20.56 13.76 13.47
N GLY A 71 20.59 12.66 14.18
CA GLY A 71 19.49 12.21 15.07
C GLY A 71 18.12 12.16 14.40
N HIS A 72 17.12 12.77 15.02
CA HIS A 72 15.74 12.80 14.53
C HIS A 72 15.58 13.58 13.22
N VAL A 73 16.40 14.62 12.99
CA VAL A 73 16.40 15.38 11.73
C VAL A 73 16.78 14.49 10.55
N LEU A 74 17.76 13.60 10.71
CA LEU A 74 18.14 12.64 9.67
C LEU A 74 16.94 11.76 9.27
N VAL A 75 16.18 11.25 10.24
CA VAL A 75 15.05 10.34 9.98
C VAL A 75 13.92 11.09 9.25
N GLU A 76 13.49 12.23 9.77
CA GLU A 76 12.41 13.02 9.18
C GLU A 76 12.78 13.58 7.80
N TYR A 77 13.97 14.18 7.68
CA TYR A 77 14.41 14.75 6.40
C TYR A 77 14.60 13.66 5.33
N SER A 78 15.12 12.49 5.70
CA SER A 78 15.22 11.35 4.78
C SER A 78 13.85 10.95 4.24
N HIS A 79 12.81 10.93 5.10
CA HIS A 79 11.44 10.68 4.67
C HIS A 79 10.95 11.72 3.66
N ARG A 80 11.17 13.02 3.92
CA ARG A 80 10.81 14.11 3.00
C ARG A 80 11.54 14.02 1.66
N LEU A 81 12.84 13.71 1.68
CA LEU A 81 13.65 13.55 0.47
C LEU A 81 13.18 12.37 -0.38
N VAL A 82 12.98 11.21 0.24
CA VAL A 82 12.46 10.01 -0.45
C VAL A 82 11.05 10.28 -0.96
N ALA A 83 10.20 10.98 -0.20
CA ALA A 83 8.86 11.38 -0.65
C ALA A 83 8.89 12.24 -1.92
N SER A 84 9.84 13.16 -2.02
CA SER A 84 10.03 14.00 -3.22
C SER A 84 10.40 13.16 -4.45
N ILE A 85 11.33 12.21 -4.29
CA ILE A 85 11.75 11.29 -5.36
C ILE A 85 10.60 10.39 -5.79
N VAL A 86 9.91 9.78 -4.82
CA VAL A 86 8.77 8.89 -5.08
C VAL A 86 7.61 9.67 -5.72
N GLY A 87 7.38 10.92 -5.30
CA GLY A 87 6.39 11.80 -5.89
C GLY A 87 6.63 12.04 -7.39
N VAL A 88 7.88 12.30 -7.78
CA VAL A 88 8.26 12.42 -9.20
C VAL A 88 8.03 11.10 -9.96
N LEU A 89 8.36 9.95 -9.35
CA LEU A 89 8.14 8.63 -9.97
C LEU A 89 6.65 8.33 -10.15
N ILE A 90 5.81 8.64 -9.16
CA ILE A 90 4.35 8.48 -9.23
C ILE A 90 3.79 9.31 -10.38
N PHE A 91 4.18 10.59 -10.45
CA PHE A 91 3.72 11.50 -11.50
C PHE A 91 4.16 11.05 -12.88
N ALA A 92 5.43 10.65 -13.03
CA ALA A 92 5.97 10.10 -14.28
C ALA A 92 5.24 8.82 -14.71
N THR A 93 4.96 7.91 -13.77
CA THR A 93 4.22 6.67 -14.02
C THR A 93 2.79 6.96 -14.47
N ALA A 94 2.10 7.88 -13.79
CA ALA A 94 0.73 8.27 -14.13
C ALA A 94 0.64 8.92 -15.53
N ILE A 95 1.55 9.86 -15.85
CA ILE A 95 1.60 10.48 -17.19
C ILE A 95 1.91 9.45 -18.27
N TRP A 96 2.86 8.56 -18.02
CA TRP A 96 3.24 7.55 -19.02
C TRP A 96 2.09 6.56 -19.27
N ALA A 97 1.46 6.06 -18.21
CA ALA A 97 0.29 5.20 -18.31
C ALA A 97 -0.84 5.87 -19.09
N TRP A 98 -1.17 7.12 -18.75
CA TRP A 98 -2.19 7.91 -19.43
C TRP A 98 -1.88 8.12 -20.92
N ARG A 99 -0.64 8.50 -21.25
CA ARG A 99 -0.24 8.71 -22.67
C ARG A 99 -0.30 7.45 -23.50
N ARG A 100 0.05 6.31 -22.88
CA ARG A 100 0.08 5.01 -23.56
C ARG A 100 -1.33 4.43 -23.80
N ASN A 101 -2.25 4.67 -22.87
CA ASN A 101 -3.55 4.02 -22.82
C ASN A 101 -4.70 5.06 -22.74
N ARG A 102 -4.62 6.14 -23.51
CA ARG A 102 -5.58 7.26 -23.44
C ARG A 102 -7.04 6.87 -23.67
N ASN A 103 -7.28 5.80 -24.40
CA ASN A 103 -8.63 5.32 -24.74
C ASN A 103 -9.16 4.31 -23.69
N ASP A 104 -8.35 3.94 -22.70
CA ASP A 104 -8.77 3.07 -21.61
C ASP A 104 -9.22 3.94 -20.43
N SER A 105 -10.52 3.88 -20.10
CA SER A 105 -11.12 4.69 -19.04
C SER A 105 -10.62 4.30 -17.65
N LEU A 106 -10.30 3.02 -17.42
CA LEU A 106 -9.77 2.56 -16.15
C LEU A 106 -8.35 3.10 -15.93
N VAL A 107 -7.48 3.02 -16.94
CA VAL A 107 -6.11 3.53 -16.86
C VAL A 107 -6.10 5.05 -16.69
N THR A 108 -6.92 5.77 -17.48
CA THR A 108 -6.99 7.24 -17.39
C THR A 108 -7.58 7.69 -16.05
N GLY A 109 -8.60 7.01 -15.54
CA GLY A 109 -9.18 7.27 -14.24
C GLY A 109 -8.20 6.98 -13.09
N ALA A 110 -7.49 5.84 -13.13
CA ALA A 110 -6.48 5.50 -12.12
C ALA A 110 -5.28 6.46 -12.16
N ALA A 111 -4.81 6.89 -13.32
CA ALA A 111 -3.73 7.87 -13.46
C ALA A 111 -4.13 9.24 -12.88
N LEU A 112 -5.36 9.70 -13.16
CA LEU A 112 -5.90 10.93 -12.59
C LEU A 112 -6.02 10.82 -11.07
N LEU A 113 -6.60 9.72 -10.57
CA LEU A 113 -6.75 9.49 -9.13
C LEU A 113 -5.39 9.45 -8.43
N ALA A 114 -4.39 8.75 -8.99
CA ALA A 114 -3.05 8.73 -8.43
C ALA A 114 -2.43 10.13 -8.34
N THR A 115 -2.65 10.98 -9.35
CA THR A 115 -2.17 12.37 -9.36
C THR A 115 -2.86 13.21 -8.28
N VAL A 116 -4.19 13.10 -8.15
CA VAL A 116 -4.97 13.81 -7.12
C VAL A 116 -4.56 13.36 -5.72
N LEU A 117 -4.43 12.05 -5.50
CA LEU A 117 -4.00 11.50 -4.22
C LEU A 117 -2.55 11.92 -3.87
N LEU A 118 -1.66 12.01 -4.85
CA LEU A 118 -0.30 12.51 -4.65
C LEU A 118 -0.31 13.97 -4.15
N VAL A 119 -1.10 14.85 -4.80
CA VAL A 119 -1.24 16.24 -4.36
C VAL A 119 -1.82 16.32 -2.94
N ALA A 120 -2.88 15.56 -2.67
CA ALA A 120 -3.47 15.48 -1.34
C ALA A 120 -2.47 14.96 -0.30
N GLN A 121 -1.65 13.97 -0.65
CA GLN A 121 -0.61 13.40 0.21
C GLN A 121 0.46 14.43 0.60
N VAL A 122 0.88 15.28 -0.33
CA VAL A 122 1.84 16.35 -0.07
C VAL A 122 1.24 17.39 0.86
N LEU A 123 0.01 17.83 0.60
CA LEU A 123 -0.68 18.85 1.41
C LEU A 123 -0.96 18.34 2.84
N VAL A 124 -1.48 17.11 2.97
CA VAL A 124 -1.72 16.53 4.30
C VAL A 124 -0.41 16.20 5.01
N GLY A 125 0.65 15.83 4.27
CA GLY A 125 2.01 15.68 4.81
C GLY A 125 2.54 16.98 5.42
N ALA A 126 2.34 18.13 4.77
CA ALA A 126 2.65 19.44 5.35
C ALA A 126 1.82 19.71 6.61
N ALA A 127 0.52 19.43 6.56
CA ALA A 127 -0.36 19.61 7.71
C ALA A 127 0.01 18.74 8.92
N THR A 128 0.67 17.57 8.74
CA THR A 128 1.17 16.78 9.88
C THR A 128 2.22 17.52 10.69
N VAL A 129 3.03 18.35 10.04
CA VAL A 129 4.04 19.20 10.69
C VAL A 129 3.36 20.34 11.44
N ASP A 130 2.48 21.08 10.75
CA ASP A 130 1.79 22.25 11.32
C ASP A 130 0.88 21.88 12.52
N THR A 131 0.36 20.66 12.55
CA THR A 131 -0.50 20.15 13.63
C THR A 131 0.24 19.35 14.69
N GLU A 132 1.57 19.42 14.72
CA GLU A 132 2.43 18.69 15.69
C GLU A 132 2.08 17.20 15.74
N THR A 133 1.86 16.58 14.59
CA THR A 133 1.49 15.16 14.43
C THR A 133 0.14 14.76 15.05
N ASN A 134 -0.88 15.60 14.91
CA ASN A 134 -2.23 15.27 15.38
C ASN A 134 -2.72 13.90 14.87
N ALA A 135 -3.32 13.10 15.74
CA ALA A 135 -3.72 11.72 15.45
C ALA A 135 -4.62 11.58 14.21
N SER A 136 -5.59 12.48 14.04
CA SER A 136 -6.50 12.45 12.89
C SER A 136 -5.80 12.80 11.58
N VAL A 137 -4.88 13.79 11.61
CA VAL A 137 -4.12 14.21 10.43
C VAL A 137 -3.14 13.12 10.00
N VAL A 138 -2.45 12.50 10.95
CA VAL A 138 -1.54 11.36 10.66
C VAL A 138 -2.31 10.15 10.13
N ALA A 139 -3.48 9.83 10.69
CA ALA A 139 -4.33 8.76 10.20
C ALA A 139 -4.85 9.04 8.79
N LEU A 140 -5.23 10.30 8.49
CA LEU A 140 -5.62 10.73 7.15
C LEU A 140 -4.46 10.61 6.16
N HIS A 141 -3.25 11.06 6.54
CA HIS A 141 -2.04 10.95 5.73
C HIS A 141 -1.75 9.48 5.37
N LEU A 142 -1.82 8.57 6.35
CA LEU A 142 -1.65 7.14 6.11
C LEU A 142 -2.77 6.56 5.23
N SER A 143 -4.02 7.00 5.42
CA SER A 143 -5.17 6.56 4.61
C SER A 143 -4.98 6.91 3.14
N ILE A 144 -4.53 8.14 2.85
CA ILE A 144 -4.24 8.60 1.49
C ILE A 144 -3.08 7.80 0.90
N ALA A 145 -2.00 7.56 1.68
CA ALA A 145 -0.84 6.77 1.23
C ALA A 145 -1.21 5.33 0.84
N LEU A 146 -2.03 4.66 1.65
CA LEU A 146 -2.51 3.31 1.36
C LEU A 146 -3.44 3.28 0.14
N THR A 147 -4.33 4.27 0.02
CA THR A 147 -5.21 4.40 -1.16
C THR A 147 -4.41 4.67 -2.43
N LEU A 148 -3.39 5.53 -2.35
CA LEU A 148 -2.47 5.79 -3.44
C LEU A 148 -1.70 4.52 -3.85
N LEU A 149 -1.20 3.74 -2.90
CA LEU A 149 -0.53 2.46 -3.16
C LEU A 149 -1.47 1.49 -3.90
N ALA A 150 -2.72 1.33 -3.45
CA ALA A 150 -3.71 0.50 -4.13
C ALA A 150 -4.02 1.01 -5.56
N THR A 151 -4.14 2.34 -5.73
CA THR A 151 -4.36 2.97 -7.03
C THR A 151 -3.19 2.70 -8.00
N LEU A 152 -1.95 2.75 -7.51
CA LEU A 152 -0.76 2.43 -8.30
C LEU A 152 -0.71 0.94 -8.69
N ILE A 153 -1.15 0.04 -7.81
CA ILE A 153 -1.28 -1.40 -8.12
C ILE A 153 -2.30 -1.60 -9.25
N VAL A 154 -3.49 -0.99 -9.15
CA VAL A 154 -4.51 -1.04 -10.21
C VAL A 154 -3.98 -0.46 -11.51
N LEU A 155 -3.36 0.73 -11.46
CA LEU A 155 -2.76 1.40 -12.61
C LEU A 155 -1.71 0.53 -13.30
N GLY A 156 -0.80 -0.07 -12.53
CA GLY A 156 0.23 -0.97 -13.03
C GLY A 156 -0.38 -2.20 -13.72
N LEU A 157 -1.33 -2.86 -13.07
CA LEU A 157 -2.01 -4.04 -13.61
C LEU A 157 -2.80 -3.73 -14.90
N ALA A 158 -3.57 -2.65 -14.92
CA ALA A 158 -4.38 -2.26 -16.07
C ALA A 158 -3.51 -1.83 -17.27
N SER A 159 -2.41 -1.10 -17.01
CA SER A 159 -1.56 -0.54 -18.07
C SER A 159 -0.64 -1.56 -18.73
N THR A 160 -0.30 -2.67 -18.05
CA THR A 160 0.66 -3.66 -18.54
C THR A 160 0.01 -4.81 -19.31
N ARG A 161 -1.31 -4.89 -19.33
CA ARG A 161 -2.06 -5.99 -19.94
C ARG A 161 -3.00 -5.49 -21.04
N PRO A 162 -2.61 -5.57 -22.30
CA PRO A 162 -3.52 -5.23 -23.41
C PRO A 162 -4.69 -6.25 -23.48
N GLY A 163 -5.91 -5.74 -23.64
CA GLY A 163 -7.12 -6.57 -23.75
C GLY A 163 -7.66 -7.11 -22.44
N ILE A 164 -7.39 -6.41 -21.33
CA ILE A 164 -8.07 -6.69 -20.04
C ILE A 164 -9.52 -6.22 -20.16
N GLU A 165 -10.43 -7.13 -19.87
CA GLU A 165 -11.84 -6.84 -19.62
C GLU A 165 -12.11 -6.84 -18.13
N THR A 166 -13.02 -6.00 -17.68
CA THR A 166 -13.51 -6.08 -16.30
C THR A 166 -14.44 -7.29 -16.17
N ALA A 167 -14.32 -7.99 -15.06
CA ALA A 167 -15.24 -9.08 -14.74
C ALA A 167 -16.63 -8.51 -14.50
N GLY A 168 -17.56 -8.31 -15.22
CA GLY A 168 -18.89 -7.70 -15.03
C GLY A 168 -19.38 -7.62 -13.57
N GLU A 169 -18.94 -8.53 -12.70
CA GLU A 169 -19.24 -8.53 -11.28
C GLU A 169 -17.99 -8.24 -10.43
N LEU A 170 -18.17 -7.42 -9.39
CA LEU A 170 -17.11 -7.11 -8.42
C LEU A 170 -16.80 -8.34 -7.56
N PRO A 171 -15.51 -8.64 -7.28
CA PRO A 171 -15.11 -9.71 -6.37
C PRO A 171 -15.35 -9.26 -4.91
N MET A 172 -16.60 -9.34 -4.44
CA MET A 172 -17.04 -8.73 -3.18
C MET A 172 -16.23 -9.20 -1.97
N LEU A 173 -15.94 -10.49 -1.85
CA LEU A 173 -15.24 -11.02 -0.66
C LEU A 173 -13.81 -10.49 -0.55
N PRO A 174 -12.92 -10.55 -1.58
CA PRO A 174 -11.61 -9.89 -1.53
C PRO A 174 -11.67 -8.40 -1.21
N ILE A 175 -12.66 -7.67 -1.75
CA ILE A 175 -12.85 -6.24 -1.49
C ILE A 175 -13.23 -5.99 -0.03
N ILE A 176 -14.18 -6.74 0.53
CA ILE A 176 -14.60 -6.61 1.93
C ILE A 176 -13.41 -6.89 2.87
N VAL A 177 -12.62 -7.94 2.59
CA VAL A 177 -11.43 -8.27 3.38
C VAL A 177 -10.38 -7.16 3.28
N ALA A 178 -10.16 -6.61 2.09
CA ALA A 178 -9.25 -5.49 1.91
C ALA A 178 -9.72 -4.24 2.68
N LEU A 179 -11.01 -3.89 2.61
CA LEU A 179 -11.56 -2.76 3.37
C LEU A 179 -11.47 -2.99 4.89
N GLY A 180 -11.67 -4.23 5.35
CA GLY A 180 -11.46 -4.62 6.75
C GLY A 180 -9.99 -4.43 7.19
N ALA A 181 -9.04 -4.83 6.35
CA ALA A 181 -7.62 -4.61 6.59
C ALA A 181 -7.27 -3.11 6.60
N PHE A 182 -7.81 -2.32 5.67
CA PHE A 182 -7.65 -0.87 5.66
C PHE A 182 -8.14 -0.23 6.97
N ALA A 183 -9.36 -0.54 7.39
CA ALA A 183 -9.93 -0.03 8.64
C ALA A 183 -9.07 -0.42 9.86
N LEU A 184 -8.54 -1.66 9.87
CA LEU A 184 -7.64 -2.13 10.92
C LEU A 184 -6.32 -1.36 10.96
N VAL A 185 -5.70 -1.06 9.81
CA VAL A 185 -4.47 -0.25 9.75
C VAL A 185 -4.73 1.16 10.31
N ILE A 186 -5.85 1.78 9.92
CA ILE A 186 -6.20 3.13 10.40
C ILE A 186 -6.49 3.14 11.90
N SER A 187 -7.22 2.14 12.41
CA SER A 187 -7.42 2.00 13.86
C SER A 187 -6.10 1.85 14.62
N GLY A 188 -5.12 1.11 14.06
CA GLY A 188 -3.77 0.97 14.61
C GLY A 188 -2.99 2.30 14.62
N ALA A 189 -3.18 3.15 13.60
CA ALA A 189 -2.60 4.49 13.58
C ALA A 189 -3.13 5.34 14.75
N TYR A 190 -4.43 5.31 15.02
CA TYR A 190 -5.02 5.98 16.19
C TYR A 190 -4.48 5.42 17.51
N VAL A 191 -4.46 4.09 17.68
CA VAL A 191 -3.87 3.45 18.88
C VAL A 191 -2.45 3.92 19.12
N SER A 192 -1.65 4.02 18.06
CA SER A 192 -0.26 4.48 18.15
C SER A 192 -0.15 5.96 18.49
N GLN A 193 -0.93 6.83 17.85
CA GLN A 193 -0.87 8.28 18.04
C GLN A 193 -1.39 8.72 19.40
N GLU A 194 -2.46 8.09 19.91
CA GLU A 194 -3.04 8.37 21.21
C GLU A 194 -2.27 7.73 22.38
N GLY A 195 -1.18 6.97 22.09
CA GLY A 195 -0.42 6.29 23.14
C GLY A 195 -1.15 5.10 23.77
N ALA A 196 -2.19 4.57 23.11
CA ALA A 196 -3.04 3.52 23.65
C ALA A 196 -2.42 2.11 23.55
N GLY A 197 -1.24 1.95 22.95
CA GLY A 197 -0.64 0.65 22.63
C GLY A 197 -0.36 -0.28 23.82
N LEU A 198 -0.20 0.28 25.02
CA LEU A 198 -0.02 -0.46 26.28
C LEU A 198 -1.18 -0.29 27.26
N ALA A 199 -2.36 0.15 26.79
CA ALA A 199 -3.54 0.27 27.67
C ALA A 199 -3.97 -1.07 28.28
N TYR A 200 -3.62 -2.18 27.63
CA TYR A 200 -3.69 -3.55 28.16
C TYR A 200 -2.31 -4.20 28.06
N PRO A 201 -1.69 -4.58 29.19
CA PRO A 201 -0.35 -5.17 29.22
C PRO A 201 -0.31 -6.66 28.89
N ASP A 202 -1.47 -7.31 28.80
CA ASP A 202 -1.61 -8.73 28.52
C ASP A 202 -2.16 -9.00 27.09
N TRP A 203 -1.91 -10.19 26.60
CA TRP A 203 -2.44 -10.71 25.34
C TRP A 203 -2.65 -12.23 25.47
N PRO A 204 -3.76 -12.80 24.99
CA PRO A 204 -4.85 -12.20 24.18
C PRO A 204 -5.93 -11.49 25.02
N LEU A 205 -5.88 -11.52 26.33
CA LEU A 205 -6.90 -10.99 27.23
C LEU A 205 -6.74 -9.48 27.45
N PHE A 206 -7.63 -8.91 28.28
CA PHE A 206 -7.72 -7.49 28.62
C PHE A 206 -7.72 -7.36 30.16
N ASN A 207 -6.55 -7.34 30.76
CA ASN A 207 -6.36 -7.46 32.21
C ASN A 207 -7.02 -8.73 32.79
N GLY A 208 -6.76 -9.88 32.14
CA GLY A 208 -7.32 -11.17 32.51
C GLY A 208 -8.80 -11.37 32.13
N LYS A 209 -9.43 -10.41 31.46
CA LYS A 209 -10.86 -10.45 31.07
C LYS A 209 -11.01 -10.52 29.55
N LEU A 210 -12.21 -10.86 29.07
CA LEU A 210 -12.57 -10.85 27.64
C LEU A 210 -13.16 -9.52 27.16
N VAL A 211 -13.53 -8.63 28.11
CA VAL A 211 -14.20 -7.35 27.82
C VAL A 211 -13.38 -6.19 28.37
N SER A 212 -13.43 -5.05 27.69
CA SER A 212 -12.77 -3.82 28.12
C SER A 212 -13.24 -3.40 29.52
N ALA A 213 -12.31 -2.88 30.31
CA ALA A 213 -12.63 -2.26 31.61
C ALA A 213 -13.17 -0.82 31.45
N GLY A 214 -13.24 -0.29 30.22
CA GLY A 214 -13.67 1.07 29.89
C GLY A 214 -12.56 2.13 30.01
N GLY A 215 -12.79 3.26 29.37
CA GLY A 215 -11.86 4.38 29.30
C GLY A 215 -11.25 4.53 27.89
N ARG A 216 -11.07 5.78 27.45
CA ARG A 216 -10.75 6.14 26.06
C ARG A 216 -9.59 5.33 25.45
N LEU A 217 -8.46 5.24 26.12
CA LEU A 217 -7.29 4.51 25.60
C LEU A 217 -7.51 2.98 25.60
N ALA A 218 -8.15 2.47 26.67
CA ALA A 218 -8.50 1.06 26.77
C ALA A 218 -9.48 0.65 25.67
N ASP A 219 -10.50 1.47 25.41
CA ASP A 219 -11.52 1.22 24.38
C ASP A 219 -10.92 1.28 22.96
N LEU A 220 -9.99 2.20 22.69
CA LEU A 220 -9.25 2.24 21.41
C LEU A 220 -8.44 0.97 21.19
N HIS A 221 -7.69 0.52 22.19
CA HIS A 221 -6.88 -0.69 22.10
C HIS A 221 -7.77 -1.94 21.96
N TYR A 222 -8.87 -2.00 22.73
CA TYR A 222 -9.87 -3.07 22.64
C TYR A 222 -10.50 -3.16 21.25
N ALA A 223 -10.99 -2.03 20.72
CA ALA A 223 -11.59 -1.96 19.39
C ALA A 223 -10.62 -2.41 18.29
N HIS A 224 -9.34 -2.00 18.37
CA HIS A 224 -8.32 -2.44 17.41
C HIS A 224 -8.12 -3.97 17.44
N ARG A 225 -8.06 -4.59 18.62
CA ARG A 225 -7.91 -6.04 18.74
C ARG A 225 -9.17 -6.80 18.27
N LEU A 226 -10.38 -6.24 18.50
CA LEU A 226 -11.62 -6.83 17.97
C LEU A 226 -11.69 -6.74 16.44
N LEU A 227 -11.28 -5.61 15.86
CA LEU A 227 -11.16 -5.48 14.41
C LEU A 227 -10.16 -6.49 13.84
N ALA A 228 -9.03 -6.72 14.54
CA ALA A 228 -8.07 -7.74 14.13
C ALA A 228 -8.70 -9.14 14.17
N ALA A 229 -9.42 -9.51 15.23
CA ALA A 229 -10.11 -10.79 15.32
C ALA A 229 -11.17 -10.94 14.22
N GLY A 230 -11.97 -9.90 13.97
CA GLY A 230 -12.97 -9.87 12.89
C GLY A 230 -12.32 -10.03 11.50
N LEU A 231 -11.20 -9.35 11.25
CA LEU A 231 -10.44 -9.57 10.02
C LEU A 231 -9.95 -11.02 9.90
N GLY A 232 -9.55 -11.66 11.01
CA GLY A 232 -9.18 -13.08 11.01
C GLY A 232 -10.29 -13.98 10.50
N VAL A 233 -11.53 -13.74 10.94
CA VAL A 233 -12.72 -14.49 10.44
C VAL A 233 -12.90 -14.27 8.93
N LEU A 234 -12.76 -13.02 8.47
CA LEU A 234 -12.85 -12.70 7.05
C LEU A 234 -11.72 -13.35 6.24
N MET A 235 -10.49 -13.38 6.77
CA MET A 235 -9.35 -14.05 6.14
C MET A 235 -9.59 -15.58 6.00
N VAL A 236 -10.15 -16.22 7.01
CA VAL A 236 -10.54 -17.65 6.93
C VAL A 236 -11.60 -17.85 5.85
N ALA A 237 -12.62 -17.00 5.79
CA ALA A 237 -13.65 -17.08 4.75
C ALA A 237 -13.06 -16.88 3.34
N LEU A 238 -12.13 -15.91 3.18
CA LEU A 238 -11.43 -15.68 1.91
C LEU A 238 -10.58 -16.89 1.50
N ALA A 239 -9.81 -17.45 2.43
CA ALA A 239 -9.00 -18.64 2.17
C ALA A 239 -9.85 -19.85 1.78
N ALA A 240 -10.93 -20.12 2.52
CA ALA A 240 -11.85 -21.23 2.24
C ALA A 240 -12.57 -21.06 0.89
N GLY A 241 -13.02 -19.85 0.56
CA GLY A 241 -13.65 -19.54 -0.73
C GLY A 241 -12.66 -19.69 -1.88
N THR A 242 -11.44 -19.16 -1.72
CA THR A 242 -10.38 -19.31 -2.71
C THR A 242 -10.02 -20.77 -2.93
N TRP A 243 -9.83 -21.55 -1.87
CA TRP A 243 -9.48 -22.97 -1.98
C TRP A 243 -10.56 -23.78 -2.72
N ARG A 244 -11.83 -23.48 -2.51
CA ARG A 244 -12.95 -24.24 -3.08
C ARG A 244 -13.27 -23.86 -4.53
N HIS A 245 -13.11 -22.59 -4.89
CA HIS A 245 -13.68 -22.04 -6.14
C HIS A 245 -12.66 -21.43 -7.09
N GLU A 246 -11.45 -21.07 -6.60
CA GLU A 246 -10.45 -20.41 -7.45
C GLU A 246 -9.50 -21.43 -8.08
N LYS A 247 -9.20 -21.22 -9.38
CA LYS A 247 -8.26 -22.07 -10.14
C LYS A 247 -7.00 -21.32 -10.56
N ARG A 248 -7.00 -19.99 -10.48
CA ARG A 248 -5.87 -19.17 -10.88
C ARG A 248 -4.79 -19.20 -9.79
N LEU A 249 -3.65 -19.81 -10.11
CA LEU A 249 -2.53 -19.99 -9.17
C LEU A 249 -2.11 -18.66 -8.51
N ILE A 250 -2.09 -17.56 -9.28
CA ILE A 250 -1.68 -16.24 -8.76
C ILE A 250 -2.59 -15.76 -7.61
N VAL A 251 -3.91 -16.01 -7.69
CA VAL A 251 -4.86 -15.62 -6.64
C VAL A 251 -4.69 -16.53 -5.42
N ILE A 252 -4.53 -17.85 -5.64
CA ILE A 252 -4.30 -18.82 -4.56
C ILE A 252 -3.01 -18.46 -3.80
N VAL A 253 -1.94 -18.17 -4.51
CA VAL A 253 -0.65 -17.76 -3.91
C VAL A 253 -0.80 -16.43 -3.17
N ALA A 254 -1.44 -15.43 -3.77
CA ALA A 254 -1.63 -14.13 -3.14
C ALA A 254 -2.45 -14.22 -1.85
N VAL A 255 -3.54 -15.00 -1.83
CA VAL A 255 -4.33 -15.24 -0.61
C VAL A 255 -3.52 -16.02 0.43
N GLY A 256 -2.74 -17.02 0.02
CA GLY A 256 -1.82 -17.74 0.91
C GLY A 256 -0.78 -16.82 1.57
N VAL A 257 -0.18 -15.93 0.78
CA VAL A 257 0.76 -14.90 1.28
C VAL A 257 0.05 -13.93 2.23
N ALA A 258 -1.16 -13.46 1.90
CA ALA A 258 -1.94 -12.60 2.78
C ALA A 258 -2.25 -13.28 4.13
N CYS A 259 -2.63 -14.57 4.13
CA CYS A 259 -2.85 -15.34 5.35
C CYS A 259 -1.56 -15.48 6.19
N ALA A 260 -0.44 -15.77 5.56
CA ALA A 260 0.85 -15.87 6.24
C ALA A 260 1.25 -14.52 6.89
N ILE A 261 1.13 -13.41 6.14
CA ILE A 261 1.40 -12.06 6.67
C ILE A 261 0.45 -11.76 7.84
N TYR A 262 -0.85 -12.07 7.72
CA TYR A 262 -1.83 -11.83 8.79
C TYR A 262 -1.45 -12.59 10.08
N ILE A 263 -1.07 -13.86 9.99
CA ILE A 263 -0.65 -14.66 11.15
C ILE A 263 0.57 -14.03 11.81
N VAL A 264 1.61 -13.71 11.04
CA VAL A 264 2.82 -13.05 11.55
C VAL A 264 2.48 -11.70 12.18
N GLN A 265 1.59 -10.92 11.56
CA GLN A 265 1.12 -9.62 12.04
C GLN A 265 0.47 -9.69 13.42
N VAL A 266 -0.34 -10.72 13.69
CA VAL A 266 -0.95 -10.94 15.00
C VAL A 266 0.12 -11.18 16.07
N PHE A 267 1.13 -12.01 15.78
CA PHE A 267 2.22 -12.27 16.73
C PHE A 267 3.14 -11.06 16.91
N VAL A 268 3.42 -10.28 15.86
CA VAL A 268 4.16 -9.01 15.98
C VAL A 268 3.35 -7.99 16.78
N GLY A 269 2.03 -7.98 16.65
CA GLY A 269 1.13 -7.19 17.49
C GLY A 269 1.21 -7.58 18.96
N ALA A 270 1.21 -8.87 19.29
CA ALA A 270 1.42 -9.38 20.65
C ALA A 270 2.83 -9.02 21.19
N ALA A 271 3.86 -9.18 20.35
CA ALA A 271 5.24 -8.84 20.71
C ALA A 271 5.43 -7.34 21.03
N ASN A 272 4.68 -6.43 20.39
CA ASN A 272 4.68 -5.01 20.76
C ASN A 272 4.24 -4.78 22.21
N ILE A 273 3.34 -5.63 22.73
CA ILE A 273 2.92 -5.55 24.13
C ILE A 273 3.98 -6.14 25.04
N TRP A 274 4.44 -7.36 24.74
CA TRP A 274 5.41 -8.08 25.57
C TRP A 274 6.78 -7.40 25.66
N LEU A 275 7.17 -6.69 24.61
CA LEU A 275 8.45 -5.97 24.51
C LEU A 275 8.26 -4.44 24.60
N THR A 276 7.16 -4.00 25.25
CA THR A 276 6.89 -2.60 25.61
C THR A 276 7.11 -1.61 24.45
N LEU A 277 6.53 -1.92 23.29
CA LEU A 277 6.57 -1.09 22.06
C LEU A 277 8.00 -0.82 21.55
N ALA A 278 8.86 -1.82 21.55
CA ALA A 278 10.20 -1.69 20.98
C ALA A 278 10.13 -1.12 19.54
N THR A 279 10.91 -0.08 19.26
CA THR A 279 10.88 0.66 17.99
C THR A 279 10.93 -0.22 16.74
N PRO A 280 11.81 -1.24 16.63
CA PRO A 280 11.83 -2.13 15.47
C PRO A 280 10.51 -2.90 15.26
N LEU A 281 9.84 -3.30 16.35
CA LEU A 281 8.57 -4.02 16.27
C LEU A 281 7.41 -3.12 15.83
N ARG A 282 7.40 -1.85 16.25
CA ARG A 282 6.42 -0.84 15.79
C ARG A 282 6.55 -0.62 14.28
N ILE A 283 7.79 -0.50 13.78
CA ILE A 283 8.07 -0.35 12.33
C ILE A 283 7.65 -1.61 11.59
N LEU A 284 8.05 -2.79 12.06
CA LEU A 284 7.70 -4.08 11.45
C LEU A 284 6.19 -4.30 11.41
N HIS A 285 5.47 -3.93 12.50
CA HIS A 285 4.02 -4.05 12.57
C HIS A 285 3.33 -3.21 11.48
N LEU A 286 3.74 -1.95 11.27
CA LEU A 286 3.21 -1.13 10.19
C LEU A 286 3.61 -1.66 8.80
N ALA A 287 4.85 -2.12 8.64
CA ALA A 287 5.31 -2.70 7.39
C ALA A 287 4.47 -3.91 6.97
N LEU A 288 4.26 -4.87 7.88
CA LEU A 288 3.44 -6.04 7.62
C LEU A 288 1.95 -5.67 7.38
N ALA A 289 1.40 -4.73 8.14
CA ALA A 289 0.03 -4.25 7.94
C ALA A 289 -0.15 -3.62 6.55
N SER A 290 0.79 -2.78 6.11
CA SER A 290 0.78 -2.17 4.77
C SER A 290 1.02 -3.19 3.66
N ALA A 291 1.87 -4.21 3.89
CA ALA A 291 2.06 -5.32 2.97
C ALA A 291 0.79 -6.17 2.83
N LEU A 292 0.13 -6.51 3.94
CA LEU A 292 -1.16 -7.20 3.92
C LEU A 292 -2.19 -6.44 3.09
N TRP A 293 -2.33 -5.13 3.33
CA TRP A 293 -3.19 -4.25 2.53
C TRP A 293 -2.84 -4.31 1.03
N ALA A 294 -1.55 -4.16 0.67
CA ALA A 294 -1.10 -4.18 -0.71
C ALA A 294 -1.42 -5.51 -1.41
N VAL A 295 -1.21 -6.65 -0.74
CA VAL A 295 -1.52 -7.98 -1.27
C VAL A 295 -3.02 -8.17 -1.45
N LEU A 296 -3.85 -7.71 -0.51
CA LEU A 296 -5.31 -7.78 -0.61
C LEU A 296 -5.85 -6.85 -1.70
N ALA A 297 -5.29 -5.64 -1.85
CA ALA A 297 -5.61 -4.73 -2.94
C ALA A 297 -5.24 -5.34 -4.31
N PHE A 298 -4.05 -5.95 -4.41
CA PHE A 298 -3.64 -6.71 -5.59
C PHE A 298 -4.59 -7.87 -5.88
N THR A 299 -4.96 -8.66 -4.88
CA THR A 299 -5.88 -9.80 -5.04
C THR A 299 -7.24 -9.35 -5.55
N SER A 300 -7.77 -8.25 -5.00
CA SER A 300 -9.05 -7.66 -5.43
C SER A 300 -8.98 -7.16 -6.87
N ALA A 301 -7.93 -6.39 -7.20
CA ALA A 301 -7.71 -5.86 -8.54
C ALA A 301 -7.51 -7.00 -9.57
N TRP A 302 -6.68 -7.99 -9.24
CA TRP A 302 -6.46 -9.13 -10.12
C TRP A 302 -7.71 -9.98 -10.35
N SER A 303 -8.55 -10.13 -9.34
CA SER A 303 -9.81 -10.86 -9.46
C SER A 303 -10.84 -10.13 -10.32
N TYR A 304 -10.80 -8.80 -10.33
CA TYR A 304 -11.66 -7.96 -11.15
C TYR A 304 -11.17 -7.83 -12.60
N LEU A 305 -9.86 -7.73 -12.81
CA LEU A 305 -9.23 -7.57 -14.11
C LEU A 305 -8.96 -8.96 -14.73
N ARG A 306 -9.82 -9.40 -15.66
CA ARG A 306 -9.69 -10.69 -16.34
C ARG A 306 -9.02 -10.51 -17.70
N PRO A 307 -8.23 -11.51 -18.20
CA PRO A 307 -7.84 -11.53 -19.61
C PRO A 307 -9.09 -11.57 -20.46
N GLY A 308 -9.20 -10.67 -21.44
CA GLY A 308 -10.29 -10.69 -22.41
C GLY A 308 -10.32 -12.04 -23.14
N THR A 309 -11.49 -12.63 -23.29
CA THR A 309 -11.70 -13.77 -24.17
C THR A 309 -11.41 -13.30 -25.59
N ARG A 310 -10.23 -13.65 -26.16
CA ARG A 310 -10.07 -13.53 -27.62
C ARG A 310 -11.15 -14.42 -28.21
N GLU A 311 -12.20 -13.83 -28.78
CA GLU A 311 -13.01 -14.53 -29.77
C GLU A 311 -12.04 -15.11 -30.80
N GLN A 312 -11.92 -16.42 -30.81
CA GLN A 312 -11.29 -17.14 -31.89
C GLN A 312 -12.25 -16.99 -33.08
N THR A 313 -12.12 -15.88 -33.80
CA THR A 313 -12.66 -15.78 -35.15
C THR A 313 -11.86 -16.75 -36.00
N THR A 314 -12.39 -17.94 -36.10
CA THR A 314 -12.02 -18.95 -37.14
C THR A 314 -12.43 -18.45 -38.53
#